data_515d77d678eca7806dc75dd8a644898b
#
_entry.id   515d77d678eca7806dc75dd8a644898b
#
_cell.length_a   1.000
_cell.length_b   1.000
_cell.length_c   1.000
_cell.angle_alpha   90.00
_cell.angle_beta   90.00
_cell.angle_gamma   90.00
#
_symmetry.space_group_name_H-M   'P 1'
#
loop_
_entity.id
_entity.type
_entity.pdbx_description
1 polymer ?
#
loop_
_entity_poly.entity_id
_entity_poly.type
_entity_poly.pdbx_seq_one_letter_code
_entity_poly.pdbx_strand_id
1 'polypeptide(L)'
;LQQIGCGQTKLALSYTDGRFAAISGVCNHIGGPLGEGRLDGDYVVCPWHYWKFHHRTGRGEPGYEGDQVATYAVKVEDGRVFVDLTPVTKRQKLPKPSHPLARPIVRADGPIRVLGIATTAMTADQPRFSASDALLEEALAYAREHLQLDTQLIKLRDLSFRACEGFYSKSAEACTWPCSITQMDPTDQMDRVYEAVVHWADVILVSTPIRWGGASSLYYKMVERMNCIQNQ
;
A
#
# COMPACT_ATOMS: atom_id res chain seq x y z
N LEU A 1 -8.03 -15.58 18.36
CA LEU A 1 -6.85 -14.72 18.29
C LEU A 1 -7.07 -13.48 19.16
N GLN A 2 -6.07 -13.09 19.93
CA GLN A 2 -6.16 -11.93 20.82
C GLN A 2 -4.79 -11.28 20.99
N GLN A 3 -4.75 -9.95 21.00
CA GLN A 3 -3.57 -9.16 21.35
C GLN A 3 -3.44 -9.08 22.88
N ILE A 4 -2.29 -9.48 23.41
CA ILE A 4 -1.98 -9.43 24.83
C ILE A 4 -0.76 -8.53 25.03
N GLY A 5 -0.87 -7.58 25.96
CA GLY A 5 0.24 -6.75 26.39
C GLY A 5 0.88 -7.26 27.67
N CYS A 6 2.19 -7.51 27.66
CA CYS A 6 2.97 -7.92 28.83
C CYS A 6 4.15 -6.95 29.00
N GLY A 7 3.95 -5.86 29.73
CA GLY A 7 4.92 -4.76 29.78
C GLY A 7 5.16 -4.15 28.41
N GLN A 8 6.40 -4.19 27.92
CA GLN A 8 6.74 -3.71 26.57
C GLN A 8 6.55 -4.77 25.48
N THR A 9 6.30 -6.04 25.87
CA THR A 9 6.11 -7.13 24.92
C THR A 9 4.65 -7.23 24.51
N LYS A 10 4.39 -7.24 23.21
CA LYS A 10 3.07 -7.52 22.63
C LYS A 10 3.06 -8.92 22.07
N LEU A 11 2.03 -9.69 22.40
CA LEU A 11 1.84 -11.07 21.97
C LEU A 11 0.55 -11.19 21.15
N ALA A 12 0.57 -12.03 20.13
CA ALA A 12 -0.63 -12.55 19.49
C ALA A 12 -0.86 -13.96 20.00
N LEU A 13 -1.84 -14.10 20.90
CA LEU A 13 -2.25 -15.38 21.49
C LEU A 13 -3.37 -15.98 20.65
N SER A 14 -3.16 -17.18 20.14
CA SER A 14 -4.14 -17.93 19.35
C SER A 14 -4.59 -19.20 20.12
N TYR A 15 -5.82 -19.62 19.85
CA TYR A 15 -6.36 -20.89 20.33
C TYR A 15 -7.01 -21.61 19.15
N THR A 16 -6.48 -22.77 18.79
CA THR A 16 -6.98 -23.63 17.71
C THR A 16 -6.79 -25.08 18.12
N ASP A 17 -7.73 -25.93 17.77
CA ASP A 17 -7.68 -27.40 18.02
C ASP A 17 -7.33 -27.76 19.48
N GLY A 18 -7.91 -27.03 20.44
CA GLY A 18 -7.70 -27.29 21.87
C GLY A 18 -6.32 -26.85 22.40
N ARG A 19 -5.51 -26.10 21.62
CA ARG A 19 -4.16 -25.69 21.98
C ARG A 19 -3.96 -24.20 21.86
N PHE A 20 -3.26 -23.62 22.82
CA PHE A 20 -2.78 -22.24 22.74
C PHE A 20 -1.43 -22.18 22.05
N ALA A 21 -1.20 -21.10 21.32
CA ALA A 21 0.10 -20.72 20.79
C ALA A 21 0.28 -19.20 20.89
N ALA A 22 1.52 -18.77 21.11
CA ALA A 22 1.86 -17.36 21.22
C ALA A 22 3.00 -17.02 20.27
N ILE A 23 2.77 -16.00 19.45
CA ILE A 23 3.78 -15.37 18.60
C ILE A 23 3.89 -13.89 18.95
N SER A 24 4.92 -13.22 18.44
CA SER A 24 5.02 -11.76 18.59
C SER A 24 3.74 -11.08 18.10
N GLY A 25 3.22 -10.14 18.86
CA GLY A 25 2.09 -9.29 18.48
C GLY A 25 2.48 -8.19 17.49
N VAL A 26 3.74 -8.16 17.02
CA VAL A 26 4.29 -7.11 16.16
C VAL A 26 4.68 -7.71 14.82
N CYS A 27 4.03 -7.26 13.76
CA CYS A 27 4.26 -7.71 12.39
C CYS A 27 5.67 -7.32 11.90
N ASN A 28 6.31 -8.21 11.12
CA ASN A 28 7.64 -7.97 10.54
C ASN A 28 7.67 -6.85 9.51
N HIS A 29 6.54 -6.53 8.88
CA HIS A 29 6.52 -5.52 7.83
C HIS A 29 6.88 -4.13 8.41
N ILE A 30 5.94 -3.49 9.09
CA ILE A 30 6.09 -2.17 9.70
C ILE A 30 5.47 -2.08 11.09
N GLY A 31 5.35 -3.21 11.80
CA GLY A 31 4.93 -3.21 13.20
C GLY A 31 3.43 -3.36 13.46
N GLY A 32 2.62 -3.70 12.45
CA GLY A 32 1.17 -3.89 12.62
C GLY A 32 0.81 -4.90 13.73
N PRO A 33 -0.32 -4.72 14.44
CA PRO A 33 -0.69 -5.51 15.60
C PRO A 33 -1.27 -6.88 15.18
N LEU A 34 -0.45 -7.92 15.20
CA LEU A 34 -0.84 -9.26 14.75
C LEU A 34 -2.01 -9.86 15.54
N GLY A 35 -2.07 -9.61 16.83
CA GLY A 35 -3.15 -10.15 17.69
C GLY A 35 -4.50 -9.46 17.49
N GLU A 36 -4.55 -8.32 16.81
CA GLU A 36 -5.77 -7.62 16.39
C GLU A 36 -6.25 -8.03 15.00
N GLY A 37 -5.50 -8.91 14.33
CA GLY A 37 -5.84 -9.45 13.03
C GLY A 37 -6.87 -10.58 13.13
N ARG A 38 -6.78 -11.52 12.21
CA ARG A 38 -7.63 -12.71 12.18
C ARG A 38 -6.81 -13.98 11.97
N LEU A 39 -7.39 -15.11 12.32
CA LEU A 39 -6.88 -16.40 11.89
C LEU A 39 -7.48 -16.75 10.52
N ASP A 40 -6.63 -17.29 9.65
CA ASP A 40 -6.97 -17.84 8.35
C ASP A 40 -6.26 -19.19 8.23
N GLY A 41 -6.98 -20.27 8.59
CA GLY A 41 -6.37 -21.57 8.82
C GLY A 41 -5.29 -21.50 9.90
N ASP A 42 -4.09 -21.97 9.58
CA ASP A 42 -2.94 -21.96 10.50
C ASP A 42 -2.21 -20.60 10.58
N TYR A 43 -2.70 -19.57 9.89
CA TYR A 43 -2.00 -18.30 9.79
C TYR A 43 -2.72 -17.17 10.53
N VAL A 44 -1.93 -16.37 11.26
CA VAL A 44 -2.33 -15.06 11.75
C VAL A 44 -2.14 -14.06 10.63
N VAL A 45 -3.20 -13.38 10.23
CA VAL A 45 -3.21 -12.35 9.17
C VAL A 45 -3.11 -10.97 9.80
N CYS A 46 -2.07 -10.22 9.43
CA CYS A 46 -1.88 -8.85 9.89
C CYS A 46 -3.05 -7.96 9.42
N PRO A 47 -3.67 -7.15 10.30
CA PRO A 47 -4.81 -6.32 9.93
C PRO A 47 -4.41 -5.11 9.05
N TRP A 48 -3.11 -4.78 8.94
CA TRP A 48 -2.66 -3.65 8.14
C TRP A 48 -2.48 -4.02 6.67
N HIS A 49 -1.56 -4.98 6.36
CA HIS A 49 -1.21 -5.28 4.96
C HIS A 49 -1.32 -6.77 4.64
N TYR A 50 -2.10 -7.50 5.45
CA TYR A 50 -2.44 -8.92 5.23
C TYR A 50 -1.25 -9.89 5.22
N TRP A 51 -0.07 -9.49 5.72
CA TRP A 51 1.02 -10.43 5.92
C TRP A 51 0.61 -11.55 6.85
N LYS A 52 0.98 -12.78 6.49
CA LYS A 52 0.57 -13.98 7.20
C LYS A 52 1.75 -14.64 7.88
N PHE A 53 1.55 -15.02 9.14
CA PHE A 53 2.52 -15.77 9.93
C PHE A 53 1.84 -16.98 10.56
N HIS A 54 2.46 -18.15 10.43
CA HIS A 54 1.95 -19.38 11.03
C HIS A 54 1.91 -19.24 12.55
N HIS A 55 0.73 -19.46 13.12
CA HIS A 55 0.42 -19.10 14.51
C HIS A 55 1.24 -19.88 15.56
N ARG A 56 1.88 -21.02 15.21
CA ARG A 56 2.72 -21.81 16.12
C ARG A 56 4.21 -21.62 15.87
N THR A 57 4.62 -21.51 14.62
CA THR A 57 6.05 -21.44 14.23
C THR A 57 6.56 -20.03 14.01
N GLY A 58 5.66 -19.07 13.85
CA GLY A 58 6.00 -17.68 13.52
C GLY A 58 6.53 -17.47 12.11
N ARG A 59 6.63 -18.51 11.27
CA ARG A 59 7.13 -18.40 9.89
C ARG A 59 6.11 -17.73 8.98
N GLY A 60 6.59 -16.98 8.02
CA GLY A 60 5.77 -16.44 6.94
C GLY A 60 5.08 -17.54 6.13
N GLU A 61 4.04 -17.18 5.39
CA GLU A 61 3.33 -18.08 4.47
C GLU A 61 4.24 -18.61 3.36
N PRO A 62 3.83 -19.66 2.63
CA PRO A 62 4.60 -20.21 1.50
C PRO A 62 5.08 -19.15 0.52
N GLY A 63 6.38 -19.16 0.22
CA GLY A 63 7.07 -18.13 -0.56
C GLY A 63 7.68 -16.99 0.27
N TYR A 64 7.33 -16.89 1.56
CA TYR A 64 7.84 -15.88 2.50
C TYR A 64 8.37 -16.50 3.80
N GLU A 65 8.74 -17.78 3.79
CA GLU A 65 9.16 -18.56 4.97
C GLU A 65 10.45 -18.02 5.62
N GLY A 66 11.20 -17.21 4.89
CA GLY A 66 12.38 -16.52 5.43
C GLY A 66 12.04 -15.36 6.37
N ASP A 67 10.81 -14.83 6.32
CA ASP A 67 10.29 -13.90 7.33
C ASP A 67 9.73 -14.70 8.51
N GLN A 68 10.15 -14.36 9.73
CA GLN A 68 9.72 -15.02 10.94
C GLN A 68 9.51 -14.02 12.06
N VAL A 69 8.39 -14.13 12.75
CA VAL A 69 8.16 -13.43 14.02
C VAL A 69 8.56 -14.33 15.19
N ALA A 70 8.91 -13.73 16.32
CA ALA A 70 9.26 -14.52 17.51
C ALA A 70 8.09 -15.37 17.98
N THR A 71 8.40 -16.56 18.52
CA THR A 71 7.43 -17.46 19.19
C THR A 71 7.75 -17.59 20.66
N TYR A 72 6.76 -17.91 21.45
CA TYR A 72 6.86 -18.00 22.90
C TYR A 72 6.27 -19.31 23.41
N ALA A 73 6.88 -19.88 24.45
CA ALA A 73 6.36 -21.08 25.10
C ALA A 73 5.06 -20.75 25.84
N VAL A 74 4.07 -21.62 25.69
CA VAL A 74 2.77 -21.50 26.36
C VAL A 74 2.54 -22.73 27.23
N LYS A 75 2.12 -22.52 28.49
CA LYS A 75 1.71 -23.55 29.42
C LYS A 75 0.29 -23.26 29.91
N VAL A 76 -0.51 -24.27 30.01
CA VAL A 76 -1.84 -24.18 30.65
C VAL A 76 -1.79 -24.96 31.94
N GLU A 77 -2.16 -24.35 33.08
CA GLU A 77 -2.16 -24.93 34.40
C GLU A 77 -3.31 -24.32 35.20
N ASP A 78 -4.08 -25.14 35.84
CA ASP A 78 -5.24 -24.75 36.66
C ASP A 78 -6.21 -23.78 35.96
N GLY A 79 -6.48 -24.02 34.67
CA GLY A 79 -7.37 -23.19 33.86
C GLY A 79 -6.79 -21.81 33.48
N ARG A 80 -5.51 -21.58 33.76
CA ARG A 80 -4.77 -20.33 33.40
C ARG A 80 -3.78 -20.62 32.32
N VAL A 81 -3.58 -19.61 31.46
CA VAL A 81 -2.59 -19.62 30.36
C VAL A 81 -1.39 -18.81 30.80
N PHE A 82 -0.22 -19.44 30.83
CA PHE A 82 1.06 -18.81 31.11
C PHE A 82 1.88 -18.75 29.84
N VAL A 83 2.55 -17.62 29.57
CA VAL A 83 3.44 -17.44 28.45
C VAL A 83 4.82 -17.05 29.00
N ASP A 84 5.84 -17.82 28.64
CA ASP A 84 7.23 -17.43 28.90
C ASP A 84 7.62 -16.34 27.91
N LEU A 85 8.02 -15.18 28.41
CA LEU A 85 8.39 -14.04 27.57
C LEU A 85 9.81 -14.18 26.96
N THR A 86 10.53 -15.25 27.30
CA THR A 86 11.77 -15.60 26.63
C THR A 86 11.46 -16.20 25.25
N PRO A 87 11.87 -15.56 24.14
CA PRO A 87 11.52 -16.06 22.82
C PRO A 87 12.15 -17.44 22.56
N VAL A 88 11.34 -18.41 22.13
CA VAL A 88 11.77 -19.73 21.66
C VAL A 88 12.46 -19.60 20.32
N THR A 89 11.87 -18.79 19.41
CA THR A 89 12.48 -18.42 18.14
C THR A 89 12.68 -16.91 18.05
N LYS A 90 13.73 -16.48 17.37
CA LYS A 90 14.01 -15.06 17.18
C LYS A 90 13.28 -14.52 15.95
N ARG A 91 12.97 -13.23 16.00
CA ARG A 91 12.49 -12.50 14.83
C ARG A 91 13.56 -12.53 13.72
N GLN A 92 13.13 -12.87 12.52
CA GLN A 92 13.93 -12.80 11.31
C GLN A 92 13.16 -12.01 10.24
N LYS A 93 13.80 -11.00 9.69
CA LYS A 93 13.24 -10.21 8.58
C LYS A 93 14.23 -10.28 7.43
N LEU A 94 13.80 -10.80 6.29
CA LEU A 94 14.63 -10.78 5.09
C LEU A 94 14.76 -9.36 4.56
N PRO A 95 15.95 -8.96 4.13
CA PRO A 95 16.12 -7.74 3.38
C PRO A 95 15.26 -7.80 2.12
N LYS A 96 14.44 -6.78 1.91
CA LYS A 96 13.70 -6.61 0.65
C LYS A 96 14.39 -5.53 -0.17
N PRO A 97 14.52 -5.71 -1.49
CA PRO A 97 15.01 -4.64 -2.34
C PRO A 97 14.08 -3.43 -2.19
N SER A 98 14.67 -2.23 -2.14
CA SER A 98 13.88 -1.01 -2.14
C SER A 98 13.06 -0.93 -3.42
N HIS A 99 11.81 -0.53 -3.31
CA HIS A 99 10.97 -0.30 -4.48
C HIS A 99 11.58 0.83 -5.34
N PRO A 100 11.56 0.75 -6.68
CA PRO A 100 12.12 1.78 -7.56
C PRO A 100 11.62 3.21 -7.26
N LEU A 101 10.37 3.36 -6.83
CA LEU A 101 9.80 4.64 -6.41
C LEU A 101 10.34 5.18 -5.08
N ALA A 102 11.01 4.37 -4.27
CA ALA A 102 11.57 4.80 -2.99
C ALA A 102 12.95 5.49 -3.14
N ARG A 103 13.37 5.80 -4.37
CA ARG A 103 14.59 6.55 -4.64
C ARG A 103 14.45 8.03 -4.30
N PRO A 104 15.53 8.74 -4.02
CA PRO A 104 15.52 10.18 -3.84
C PRO A 104 14.93 10.91 -5.06
N ILE A 105 14.21 12.02 -4.81
CA ILE A 105 13.72 12.90 -5.87
C ILE A 105 14.88 13.75 -6.34
N VAL A 106 15.24 13.61 -7.59
CA VAL A 106 16.27 14.40 -8.24
C VAL A 106 15.62 15.15 -9.40
N ARG A 107 15.66 16.48 -9.35
CA ARG A 107 15.21 17.34 -10.44
C ARG A 107 16.40 17.63 -11.36
N ALA A 108 16.29 17.20 -12.61
CA ALA A 108 17.27 17.55 -13.62
C ALA A 108 17.02 18.96 -14.15
N ASP A 109 18.07 19.68 -14.50
CA ASP A 109 17.98 20.95 -15.24
C ASP A 109 17.37 20.67 -16.63
N GLY A 110 16.60 21.62 -17.13
CA GLY A 110 15.93 21.47 -18.44
C GLY A 110 14.62 22.23 -18.52
N PRO A 111 13.83 21.99 -19.58
CA PRO A 111 12.50 22.55 -19.73
C PRO A 111 11.59 22.15 -18.57
N ILE A 112 10.64 23.02 -18.23
CA ILE A 112 9.58 22.69 -17.26
C ILE A 112 8.77 21.50 -17.80
N ARG A 113 8.51 20.52 -16.95
CA ARG A 113 7.81 19.27 -17.28
C ARG A 113 6.37 19.35 -16.80
N VAL A 114 5.46 19.30 -17.74
CA VAL A 114 4.01 19.42 -17.50
C VAL A 114 3.34 18.07 -17.68
N LEU A 115 2.80 17.53 -16.60
CA LEU A 115 2.02 16.31 -16.60
C LEU A 115 0.54 16.63 -16.73
N GLY A 116 -0.10 16.13 -17.79
CA GLY A 116 -1.55 16.11 -17.91
C GLY A 116 -2.13 14.79 -17.40
N ILE A 117 -3.14 14.86 -16.54
CA ILE A 117 -3.87 13.70 -16.06
C ILE A 117 -5.34 13.83 -16.47
N ALA A 118 -5.80 12.97 -17.38
CA ALA A 118 -7.19 12.88 -17.79
C ALA A 118 -7.93 11.85 -16.93
N THR A 119 -9.01 12.28 -16.33
CA THR A 119 -9.80 11.43 -15.41
C THR A 119 -11.17 11.04 -15.99
N THR A 120 -11.34 11.13 -17.31
CA THR A 120 -12.57 10.74 -18.00
C THR A 120 -12.77 9.23 -17.88
N ALA A 121 -13.87 8.85 -17.23
CA ALA A 121 -14.31 7.45 -17.16
C ALA A 121 -15.07 7.10 -18.45
N MET A 122 -14.48 6.25 -19.27
CA MET A 122 -15.02 5.81 -20.55
C MET A 122 -14.46 4.42 -20.86
N THR A 123 -15.29 3.52 -21.38
CA THR A 123 -14.80 2.21 -21.83
C THR A 123 -14.10 2.35 -23.19
N ALA A 124 -13.04 1.59 -23.37
CA ALA A 124 -12.29 1.54 -24.63
C ALA A 124 -13.13 0.97 -25.78
N ASP A 125 -14.10 0.08 -25.47
CA ASP A 125 -14.95 -0.57 -26.47
C ASP A 125 -16.01 0.38 -27.07
N GLN A 126 -16.28 1.49 -26.39
CA GLN A 126 -17.25 2.49 -26.85
C GLN A 126 -16.68 3.90 -26.69
N PRO A 127 -15.66 4.27 -27.48
CA PRO A 127 -15.03 5.56 -27.40
C PRO A 127 -16.02 6.68 -27.82
N ARG A 128 -16.04 7.74 -27.06
CA ARG A 128 -16.85 8.92 -27.33
C ARG A 128 -15.99 10.17 -27.22
N PHE A 129 -16.41 11.24 -27.87
CA PHE A 129 -15.78 12.53 -27.67
C PHE A 129 -15.86 12.97 -26.21
N SER A 130 -14.74 13.42 -25.69
CA SER A 130 -14.60 13.97 -24.34
C SER A 130 -14.03 15.37 -24.40
N ALA A 131 -14.83 16.37 -24.07
CA ALA A 131 -14.36 17.76 -24.04
C ALA A 131 -13.22 17.97 -23.04
N SER A 132 -13.27 17.25 -21.90
CA SER A 132 -12.22 17.31 -20.88
C SER A 132 -10.88 16.79 -21.41
N ASP A 133 -10.89 15.67 -22.15
CA ASP A 133 -9.69 15.11 -22.74
C ASP A 133 -9.14 16.03 -23.85
N ALA A 134 -10.02 16.48 -24.76
CA ALA A 134 -9.65 17.35 -25.86
C ALA A 134 -9.02 18.67 -25.37
N LEU A 135 -9.60 19.28 -24.33
CA LEU A 135 -9.08 20.50 -23.73
C LEU A 135 -7.68 20.27 -23.12
N LEU A 136 -7.47 19.15 -22.43
CA LEU A 136 -6.17 18.83 -21.85
C LEU A 136 -5.13 18.54 -22.93
N GLU A 137 -5.49 17.77 -23.95
CA GLU A 137 -4.61 17.46 -25.07
C GLU A 137 -4.16 18.74 -25.82
N GLU A 138 -5.10 19.66 -26.08
CA GLU A 138 -4.82 20.96 -26.69
C GLU A 138 -3.90 21.81 -25.81
N ALA A 139 -4.16 21.88 -24.50
CA ALA A 139 -3.32 22.62 -23.56
C ALA A 139 -1.89 22.09 -23.53
N LEU A 140 -1.71 20.76 -23.54
CA LEU A 140 -0.39 20.14 -23.57
C LEU A 140 0.31 20.34 -24.92
N ALA A 141 -0.43 20.29 -26.03
CA ALA A 141 0.09 20.58 -27.34
C ALA A 141 0.59 22.04 -27.43
N TYR A 142 -0.22 23.00 -26.99
CA TYR A 142 0.16 24.42 -26.91
C TYR A 142 1.42 24.62 -26.04
N ALA A 143 1.47 23.99 -24.86
CA ALA A 143 2.63 24.08 -23.99
C ALA A 143 3.92 23.58 -24.64
N ARG A 144 3.85 22.48 -25.36
CA ARG A 144 4.99 21.92 -26.11
C ARG A 144 5.40 22.81 -27.29
N GLU A 145 4.44 23.24 -28.10
CA GLU A 145 4.70 23.89 -29.38
C GLU A 145 5.06 25.37 -29.22
N HIS A 146 4.42 26.08 -28.30
CA HIS A 146 4.58 27.53 -28.15
C HIS A 146 5.41 27.92 -26.92
N LEU A 147 5.45 27.10 -25.86
CA LEU A 147 6.19 27.38 -24.63
C LEU A 147 7.46 26.53 -24.49
N GLN A 148 7.68 25.59 -25.41
CA GLN A 148 8.84 24.69 -25.44
C GLN A 148 8.97 23.90 -24.12
N LEU A 149 7.85 23.49 -23.53
CA LEU A 149 7.80 22.69 -22.32
C LEU A 149 7.78 21.20 -22.66
N ASP A 150 8.34 20.39 -21.80
CA ASP A 150 8.18 18.94 -21.87
C ASP A 150 6.80 18.54 -21.38
N THR A 151 6.08 17.71 -22.13
CA THR A 151 4.72 17.34 -21.79
C THR A 151 4.53 15.82 -21.78
N GLN A 152 3.79 15.33 -20.80
CA GLN A 152 3.35 13.93 -20.70
C GLN A 152 1.84 13.89 -20.44
N LEU A 153 1.15 12.92 -21.02
CA LEU A 153 -0.27 12.69 -20.78
C LEU A 153 -0.50 11.30 -20.19
N ILE A 154 -1.24 11.25 -19.08
CA ILE A 154 -1.75 10.01 -18.50
C ILE A 154 -3.28 10.06 -18.54
N LYS A 155 -3.89 9.08 -19.20
CA LYS A 155 -5.34 8.85 -19.17
C LYS A 155 -5.63 7.73 -18.16
N LEU A 156 -6.23 8.04 -17.03
CA LEU A 156 -6.45 7.06 -15.95
C LEU A 156 -7.31 5.87 -16.36
N ARG A 157 -8.18 6.04 -17.37
CA ARG A 157 -9.00 4.95 -17.90
C ARG A 157 -8.19 3.85 -18.58
N ASP A 158 -6.98 4.17 -19.02
CA ASP A 158 -6.07 3.22 -19.69
C ASP A 158 -5.20 2.46 -18.70
N LEU A 159 -5.32 2.76 -17.40
CA LEU A 159 -4.59 2.13 -16.32
C LEU A 159 -5.49 1.20 -15.51
N SER A 160 -4.94 0.04 -15.18
CA SER A 160 -5.52 -0.86 -14.18
C SER A 160 -4.91 -0.55 -12.81
N PHE A 161 -5.69 -0.06 -11.88
CA PHE A 161 -5.23 0.16 -10.51
C PHE A 161 -6.39 0.00 -9.51
N ARG A 162 -6.05 -0.39 -8.29
CA ARG A 162 -7.03 -0.65 -7.22
C ARG A 162 -7.43 0.65 -6.53
N ALA A 163 -8.62 0.66 -5.94
CA ALA A 163 -9.02 1.73 -5.01
C ALA A 163 -8.17 1.70 -3.74
N CYS A 164 -8.13 2.80 -3.00
CA CYS A 164 -7.49 2.86 -1.69
C CYS A 164 -8.24 1.93 -0.70
N GLU A 165 -7.51 1.13 0.07
CA GLU A 165 -8.07 0.27 1.11
C GLU A 165 -8.12 0.96 2.49
N GLY A 166 -7.77 2.22 2.54
CA GLY A 166 -7.87 3.02 3.76
C GLY A 166 -6.94 2.57 4.89
N PHE A 167 -5.77 2.03 4.59
CA PHE A 167 -4.80 1.63 5.64
C PHE A 167 -4.45 2.80 6.58
N TYR A 168 -4.45 4.03 6.07
CA TYR A 168 -4.25 5.22 6.88
C TYR A 168 -5.25 5.34 8.05
N SER A 169 -6.50 4.89 7.86
CA SER A 169 -7.51 4.92 8.93
C SER A 169 -7.23 3.97 10.09
N LYS A 170 -6.36 2.99 9.88
CA LYS A 170 -5.91 2.05 10.92
C LYS A 170 -4.75 2.62 11.72
N SER A 171 -3.81 3.27 11.04
CA SER A 171 -2.69 4.04 11.59
C SER A 171 -2.06 4.85 10.46
N ALA A 172 -1.58 6.05 10.74
CA ALA A 172 -0.82 6.85 9.77
C ALA A 172 0.39 6.07 9.23
N GLU A 173 1.07 5.31 10.10
CA GLU A 173 2.23 4.47 9.77
C GLU A 173 1.87 3.30 8.84
N ALA A 174 0.60 2.90 8.76
CA ALA A 174 0.14 1.84 7.86
C ALA A 174 0.02 2.31 6.40
N CYS A 175 0.02 3.62 6.14
CA CYS A 175 0.06 4.18 4.79
C CYS A 175 1.52 4.46 4.41
N THR A 176 2.17 3.50 3.78
CA THR A 176 3.59 3.56 3.43
C THR A 176 3.84 4.23 2.08
N TRP A 177 5.04 4.82 1.92
CA TRP A 177 5.57 5.17 0.61
C TRP A 177 6.62 4.14 0.14
N PRO A 178 6.57 3.66 -1.12
CA PRO A 178 5.42 3.73 -2.02
C PRO A 178 4.19 3.03 -1.45
N CYS A 179 3.00 3.28 -2.04
CA CYS A 179 1.74 2.71 -1.57
C CYS A 179 1.83 1.18 -1.41
N SER A 180 1.40 0.67 -0.26
CA SER A 180 1.43 -0.77 0.05
C SER A 180 0.68 -1.61 -0.99
N ILE A 181 -0.43 -1.10 -1.54
CA ILE A 181 -1.17 -1.81 -2.59
C ILE A 181 -0.28 -2.00 -3.82
N THR A 182 0.40 -0.95 -4.28
CA THR A 182 1.33 -1.03 -5.42
C THR A 182 2.50 -1.98 -5.14
N GLN A 183 2.99 -2.04 -3.89
CA GLN A 183 4.05 -2.96 -3.51
C GLN A 183 3.60 -4.44 -3.46
N MET A 184 2.33 -4.70 -3.12
CA MET A 184 1.77 -6.05 -2.98
C MET A 184 1.18 -6.60 -4.27
N ASP A 185 0.75 -5.74 -5.19
CA ASP A 185 0.07 -6.11 -6.42
C ASP A 185 0.86 -5.62 -7.65
N PRO A 186 1.63 -6.49 -8.30
CA PRO A 186 2.44 -6.12 -9.47
C PRO A 186 1.60 -5.72 -10.69
N THR A 187 0.28 -5.92 -10.66
CA THR A 187 -0.63 -5.49 -11.72
C THR A 187 -1.23 -4.11 -11.49
N ASP A 188 -1.00 -3.52 -10.31
CA ASP A 188 -1.47 -2.18 -9.95
C ASP A 188 -0.61 -1.12 -10.63
N GLN A 189 -1.14 -0.48 -11.66
CA GLN A 189 -0.43 0.49 -12.48
C GLN A 189 -0.43 1.92 -11.89
N MET A 190 -0.78 2.08 -10.63
CA MET A 190 -0.66 3.38 -9.95
C MET A 190 0.80 3.83 -9.80
N ASP A 191 1.76 2.92 -9.91
CA ASP A 191 3.19 3.19 -9.98
C ASP A 191 3.55 4.19 -11.08
N ARG A 192 2.91 4.10 -12.25
CA ARG A 192 3.10 5.04 -13.37
C ARG A 192 2.68 6.46 -13.00
N VAL A 193 1.60 6.60 -12.25
CA VAL A 193 1.11 7.91 -11.79
C VAL A 193 2.06 8.47 -10.73
N TYR A 194 2.52 7.63 -9.79
CA TYR A 194 3.51 8.05 -8.79
C TYR A 194 4.83 8.47 -9.41
N GLU A 195 5.33 7.69 -10.38
CA GLU A 195 6.56 8.03 -11.11
C GLU A 195 6.43 9.41 -11.79
N ALA A 196 5.33 9.63 -12.50
CA ALA A 196 5.11 10.87 -13.21
C ALA A 196 4.91 12.07 -12.26
N VAL A 197 4.14 11.90 -11.19
CA VAL A 197 3.82 12.98 -10.24
C VAL A 197 5.01 13.32 -9.34
N VAL A 198 5.69 12.29 -8.80
CA VAL A 198 6.71 12.49 -7.76
C VAL A 198 8.09 12.73 -8.36
N HIS A 199 8.45 11.97 -9.39
CA HIS A 199 9.81 11.99 -9.92
C HIS A 199 9.99 12.77 -11.22
N TRP A 200 8.92 13.00 -11.97
CA TRP A 200 9.06 13.63 -13.28
C TRP A 200 8.47 15.04 -13.34
N ALA A 201 7.23 15.27 -12.94
CA ALA A 201 6.51 16.52 -13.19
C ALA A 201 7.00 17.69 -12.33
N ASP A 202 7.04 18.87 -12.93
CA ASP A 202 7.19 20.16 -12.24
C ASP A 202 5.83 20.85 -12.10
N VAL A 203 4.91 20.59 -13.06
CA VAL A 203 3.53 21.12 -13.08
C VAL A 203 2.57 19.96 -13.39
N ILE A 204 1.43 19.93 -12.72
CA ILE A 204 0.38 18.93 -12.94
C ILE A 204 -0.91 19.63 -13.34
N LEU A 205 -1.45 19.26 -14.49
CA LEU A 205 -2.75 19.66 -14.99
C LEU A 205 -3.71 18.46 -14.89
N VAL A 206 -4.79 18.61 -14.14
CA VAL A 206 -5.81 17.56 -14.04
C VAL A 206 -7.08 17.99 -14.74
N SER A 207 -7.50 17.23 -15.75
CA SER A 207 -8.78 17.42 -16.41
C SER A 207 -9.78 16.35 -15.99
N THR A 208 -10.95 16.80 -15.55
CA THR A 208 -12.00 15.92 -15.03
C THR A 208 -13.38 16.35 -15.58
N PRO A 209 -14.21 15.42 -16.08
CA PRO A 209 -15.59 15.74 -16.36
C PRO A 209 -16.37 15.92 -15.06
N ILE A 210 -17.28 16.88 -15.07
CA ILE A 210 -18.19 17.11 -13.94
C ILE A 210 -19.27 16.01 -13.92
N ARG A 211 -19.42 15.34 -12.80
CA ARG A 211 -20.45 14.32 -12.53
C ARG A 211 -21.17 14.68 -11.23
N TRP A 212 -22.48 14.92 -11.29
CA TRP A 212 -23.28 15.30 -10.11
C TRP A 212 -22.67 16.45 -9.29
N GLY A 213 -22.11 17.46 -9.96
CA GLY A 213 -21.48 18.59 -9.32
C GLY A 213 -20.08 18.35 -8.76
N GLY A 214 -19.51 17.17 -8.95
CA GLY A 214 -18.15 16.78 -8.52
C GLY A 214 -17.28 16.25 -9.65
N ALA A 215 -16.04 15.94 -9.33
CA ALA A 215 -15.10 15.30 -10.23
C ALA A 215 -15.53 13.85 -10.56
N SER A 216 -14.90 13.24 -11.55
CA SER A 216 -15.17 11.86 -11.93
C SER A 216 -14.74 10.87 -10.84
N SER A 217 -15.28 9.65 -10.87
CA SER A 217 -14.90 8.56 -9.97
C SER A 217 -13.42 8.20 -10.09
N LEU A 218 -12.83 8.27 -11.29
CA LEU A 218 -11.40 8.03 -11.50
C LEU A 218 -10.53 9.10 -10.83
N TYR A 219 -10.97 10.35 -10.80
CA TYR A 219 -10.29 11.40 -10.06
C TYR A 219 -10.20 11.06 -8.57
N TYR A 220 -11.33 10.74 -7.94
CA TYR A 220 -11.32 10.40 -6.51
C TYR A 220 -10.54 9.13 -6.22
N LYS A 221 -10.68 8.10 -7.06
CA LYS A 221 -9.91 6.86 -6.94
C LYS A 221 -8.39 7.11 -6.95
N MET A 222 -7.92 8.02 -7.81
CA MET A 222 -6.52 8.44 -7.85
C MET A 222 -6.14 9.23 -6.60
N VAL A 223 -6.92 10.26 -6.24
CA VAL A 223 -6.60 11.17 -5.12
C VAL A 223 -6.50 10.43 -3.79
N GLU A 224 -7.41 9.49 -3.52
CA GLU A 224 -7.34 8.65 -2.33
C GLU A 224 -6.04 7.84 -2.27
N ARG A 225 -5.55 7.37 -3.42
CA ARG A 225 -4.27 6.67 -3.52
C ARG A 225 -3.04 7.57 -3.36
N MET A 226 -3.17 8.88 -3.59
CA MET A 226 -2.09 9.86 -3.39
C MET A 226 -1.77 10.11 -1.91
N ASN A 227 -2.60 9.67 -0.98
CA ASN A 227 -2.37 9.87 0.45
C ASN A 227 -1.00 9.34 0.93
N CYS A 228 -0.49 8.28 0.30
CA CYS A 228 0.83 7.70 0.64
C CYS A 228 2.01 8.64 0.37
N ILE A 229 1.87 9.64 -0.50
CA ILE A 229 2.94 10.59 -0.83
C ILE A 229 3.32 11.45 0.38
N GLN A 230 2.39 11.67 1.31
CA GLN A 230 2.66 12.41 2.54
C GLN A 230 3.63 11.69 3.48
N ASN A 231 3.86 10.41 3.28
CA ASN A 231 4.75 9.57 4.07
C ASN A 231 6.07 9.24 3.35
N GLN A 232 6.44 10.07 2.37
CA GLN A 232 7.68 9.97 1.60
C GLN A 232 8.91 10.40 2.44
#